data_d4bda8d7d55e57422f461e5e9ea37155
#
_entry.id   d4bda8d7d55e57422f461e5e9ea37155
#
_cell.length_a   1.000
_cell.length_b   1.000
_cell.length_c   1.000
_cell.angle_alpha   90.00
_cell.angle_beta   90.00
_cell.angle_gamma   90.00
#
_symmetry.space_group_name_H-M   'P 1'
#
loop_
_entity.id
_entity.type
_entity.pdbx_description
1 polymer ?
#
loop_
_entity_poly.entity_id
_entity_poly.type
_entity_poly.pdbx_seq_one_letter_code
_entity_poly.pdbx_strand_id
1 'polypeptide(L)'
;LSRDGIPVRLLTDAMGGALMARGEVDAVVVGADRIAANGDVANKIGTYTLAVLAQAHRLPFYVAAPLSTVDLATPSGREIPIEQRSSDEVTQIAGRRIAPEGVIALHPAFDVTPATLVTAIVTERGALRPPFGPGLAAQRRAAEGR
;
A
#
# COMPACT_ATOMS: atom_id res chain seq x y z
N LEU A 1 12.02 8.81 -12.73
CA LEU A 1 10.92 8.99 -13.70
C LEU A 1 11.12 10.29 -14.50
N SER A 2 11.05 11.49 -13.87
CA SER A 2 11.19 12.76 -14.61
C SER A 2 12.53 12.86 -15.36
N ARG A 3 13.64 12.40 -14.74
CA ARG A 3 14.98 12.36 -15.39
C ARG A 3 15.04 11.40 -16.58
N ASP A 4 14.13 10.43 -16.63
CA ASP A 4 14.05 9.43 -17.70
C ASP A 4 13.03 9.81 -18.77
N GLY A 5 12.54 11.06 -18.75
CA GLY A 5 11.57 11.58 -19.71
C GLY A 5 10.14 11.07 -19.51
N ILE A 6 9.84 10.40 -18.40
CA ILE A 6 8.49 9.93 -18.09
C ILE A 6 7.68 11.10 -17.51
N PRO A 7 6.52 11.45 -18.09
CA PRO A 7 5.65 12.50 -17.55
C PRO A 7 5.24 12.20 -16.11
N VAL A 8 5.50 13.13 -15.20
CA VAL A 8 5.20 12.99 -13.76
C VAL A 8 4.46 14.21 -13.27
N ARG A 9 3.44 13.99 -12.46
CA ARG A 9 2.77 15.02 -11.66
C ARG A 9 2.89 14.68 -10.19
N LEU A 10 3.36 15.60 -9.37
CA LEU A 10 3.39 15.45 -7.91
C LEU A 10 2.08 15.94 -7.32
N LEU A 11 1.52 15.14 -6.42
CA LEU A 11 0.29 15.44 -5.71
C LEU A 11 0.50 15.29 -4.21
N THR A 12 -0.26 16.01 -3.41
CA THR A 12 -0.42 15.66 -1.98
C THR A 12 -1.45 14.55 -1.84
N ASP A 13 -1.40 13.79 -0.73
CA ASP A 13 -2.21 12.59 -0.52
C ASP A 13 -3.72 12.82 -0.70
N ALA A 14 -4.22 13.98 -0.23
CA ALA A 14 -5.63 14.31 -0.33
C ALA A 14 -6.12 14.59 -1.77
N MET A 15 -5.23 14.82 -2.73
CA MET A 15 -5.61 15.18 -4.11
C MET A 15 -6.00 13.97 -4.95
N GLY A 16 -5.57 12.76 -4.59
CA GLY A 16 -5.82 11.54 -5.35
C GLY A 16 -7.30 11.30 -5.62
N GLY A 17 -8.15 11.43 -4.60
CA GLY A 17 -9.60 11.26 -4.74
C GLY A 17 -10.26 12.25 -5.70
N ALA A 18 -9.81 13.51 -5.70
CA ALA A 18 -10.34 14.51 -6.62
C ALA A 18 -10.02 14.21 -8.08
N LEU A 19 -8.83 13.68 -8.38
CA LEU A 19 -8.46 13.26 -9.73
C LEU A 19 -9.24 12.02 -10.17
N MET A 20 -9.42 11.04 -9.27
CA MET A 20 -10.25 9.85 -9.55
C MET A 20 -11.70 10.26 -9.88
N ALA A 21 -12.27 11.18 -9.09
CA ALA A 21 -13.63 11.67 -9.32
C ALA A 21 -13.81 12.39 -10.67
N ARG A 22 -12.75 13.01 -11.20
CA ARG A 22 -12.76 13.66 -12.51
C ARG A 22 -12.42 12.72 -13.68
N GLY A 23 -12.14 11.43 -13.39
CA GLY A 23 -11.74 10.47 -14.43
C GLY A 23 -10.35 10.71 -15.01
N GLU A 24 -9.45 11.34 -14.24
CA GLU A 24 -8.08 11.62 -14.67
C GLU A 24 -7.09 10.51 -14.25
N VAL A 25 -7.59 9.41 -13.68
CA VAL A 25 -6.82 8.26 -13.21
C VAL A 25 -7.39 6.99 -13.82
N ASP A 26 -6.55 6.17 -14.43
CA ASP A 26 -6.94 4.90 -15.05
C ASP A 26 -6.67 3.69 -14.12
N ALA A 27 -5.69 3.81 -13.22
CA ALA A 27 -5.30 2.75 -12.30
C ALA A 27 -4.53 3.32 -11.10
N VAL A 28 -4.53 2.58 -9.99
CA VAL A 28 -3.68 2.83 -8.83
C VAL A 28 -2.66 1.70 -8.71
N VAL A 29 -1.39 2.06 -8.54
CA VAL A 29 -0.29 1.10 -8.30
C VAL A 29 0.45 1.50 -7.04
N VAL A 30 0.60 0.57 -6.10
CA VAL A 30 1.33 0.76 -4.85
C VAL A 30 2.34 -0.36 -4.62
N GLY A 31 3.26 -0.17 -3.69
CA GLY A 31 4.12 -1.23 -3.18
C GLY A 31 3.47 -2.03 -2.06
N ALA A 32 4.28 -2.82 -1.34
CA ALA A 32 3.90 -3.46 -0.09
C ALA A 32 5.10 -3.53 0.85
N ASP A 33 4.86 -3.28 2.13
CA ASP A 33 5.81 -3.57 3.21
C ASP A 33 5.66 -5.02 3.70
N ARG A 34 4.43 -5.54 3.69
CA ARG A 34 4.11 -6.95 3.98
C ARG A 34 2.82 -7.39 3.30
N ILE A 35 2.80 -8.62 2.81
CA ILE A 35 1.61 -9.27 2.23
C ILE A 35 1.35 -10.53 3.05
N ALA A 36 0.18 -10.60 3.69
CA ALA A 36 -0.25 -11.77 4.46
C ALA A 36 -0.65 -12.95 3.56
N ALA A 37 -0.77 -14.14 4.14
CA ALA A 37 -1.10 -15.37 3.41
C ALA A 37 -2.43 -15.29 2.63
N ASN A 38 -3.41 -14.55 3.13
CA ASN A 38 -4.70 -14.34 2.46
C ASN A 38 -4.67 -13.26 1.36
N GLY A 39 -3.55 -12.53 1.22
CA GLY A 39 -3.40 -11.43 0.26
C GLY A 39 -3.73 -10.04 0.80
N ASP A 40 -4.01 -9.89 2.10
CA ASP A 40 -4.08 -8.57 2.72
C ASP A 40 -2.72 -7.90 2.69
N VAL A 41 -2.69 -6.59 2.47
CA VAL A 41 -1.45 -5.84 2.21
C VAL A 41 -1.26 -4.75 3.24
N ALA A 42 -0.16 -4.80 4.00
CA ALA A 42 0.31 -3.65 4.77
C ALA A 42 1.27 -2.83 3.91
N ASN A 43 1.03 -1.52 3.86
CA ASN A 43 1.88 -0.58 3.14
C ASN A 43 1.82 0.80 3.81
N LYS A 44 2.62 1.74 3.33
CA LYS A 44 2.66 3.12 3.86
C LYS A 44 1.26 3.67 4.08
N ILE A 45 1.08 4.30 5.26
CA ILE A 45 -0.20 4.94 5.63
C ILE A 45 -0.77 5.77 4.49
N GLY A 46 -2.08 5.64 4.22
CA GLY A 46 -2.79 6.23 3.08
C GLY A 46 -3.07 5.23 1.95
N THR A 47 -2.42 4.07 1.93
CA THR A 47 -2.65 3.02 0.93
C THR A 47 -4.08 2.51 0.97
N TYR A 48 -4.62 2.23 2.16
CA TYR A 48 -6.01 1.81 2.35
C TYR A 48 -7.00 2.87 1.84
N THR A 49 -6.73 4.14 2.12
CA THR A 49 -7.55 5.25 1.61
C THR A 49 -7.61 5.24 0.08
N LEU A 50 -6.47 5.08 -0.60
CA LEU A 50 -6.43 5.00 -2.06
C LEU A 50 -7.17 3.76 -2.59
N ALA A 51 -7.07 2.61 -1.91
CA ALA A 51 -7.79 1.40 -2.32
C ALA A 51 -9.31 1.55 -2.23
N VAL A 52 -9.81 2.18 -1.16
CA VAL A 52 -11.24 2.48 -0.98
C VAL A 52 -11.72 3.46 -2.05
N LEU A 53 -10.95 4.51 -2.33
CA LEU A 53 -11.28 5.48 -3.38
C LEU A 53 -11.24 4.83 -4.77
N ALA A 54 -10.25 3.99 -5.07
CA ALA A 54 -10.18 3.25 -6.32
C ALA A 54 -11.44 2.37 -6.51
N GLN A 55 -11.87 1.64 -5.47
CA GLN A 55 -13.10 0.85 -5.52
C GLN A 55 -14.34 1.72 -5.77
N ALA A 56 -14.47 2.84 -5.06
CA ALA A 56 -15.60 3.77 -5.22
C ALA A 56 -15.71 4.33 -6.65
N HIS A 57 -14.57 4.53 -7.31
CA HIS A 57 -14.47 5.03 -8.70
C HIS A 57 -14.32 3.91 -9.74
N ARG A 58 -14.40 2.63 -9.35
CA ARG A 58 -14.27 1.45 -10.22
C ARG A 58 -12.93 1.38 -10.96
N LEU A 59 -11.88 1.87 -10.32
CA LEU A 59 -10.51 1.82 -10.83
C LEU A 59 -9.81 0.55 -10.37
N PRO A 60 -8.97 -0.07 -11.20
CA PRO A 60 -8.14 -1.18 -10.76
C PRO A 60 -7.08 -0.71 -9.75
N PHE A 61 -6.89 -1.51 -8.70
CA PHE A 61 -5.89 -1.28 -7.67
C PHE A 61 -4.88 -2.42 -7.68
N TYR A 62 -3.63 -2.10 -8.01
CA TYR A 62 -2.54 -3.06 -8.15
C TYR A 62 -1.53 -2.91 -7.03
N VAL A 63 -1.03 -4.05 -6.56
CA VAL A 63 0.10 -4.11 -5.62
C VAL A 63 1.30 -4.72 -6.35
N ALA A 64 2.39 -3.97 -6.50
CA ALA A 64 3.63 -4.42 -7.11
C ALA A 64 4.72 -4.55 -6.04
N ALA A 65 5.12 -5.78 -5.71
CA ALA A 65 6.06 -6.05 -4.64
C ALA A 65 6.81 -7.38 -4.86
N PRO A 66 8.08 -7.48 -4.43
CA PRO A 66 8.82 -8.72 -4.54
C PRO A 66 8.26 -9.80 -3.59
N LEU A 67 8.48 -11.07 -3.93
CA LEU A 67 8.07 -12.20 -3.08
C LEU A 67 8.69 -12.16 -1.68
N SER A 68 9.78 -11.45 -1.47
CA SER A 68 10.39 -11.28 -0.15
C SER A 68 9.46 -10.55 0.84
N THR A 69 8.47 -9.77 0.36
CA THR A 69 7.47 -9.11 1.20
C THR A 69 6.32 -10.04 1.62
N VAL A 70 6.19 -11.20 0.97
CA VAL A 70 5.12 -12.17 1.27
C VAL A 70 5.47 -12.96 2.52
N ASP A 71 4.63 -12.85 3.53
CA ASP A 71 4.73 -13.55 4.82
C ASP A 71 3.58 -14.56 4.95
N LEU A 72 3.86 -15.80 4.57
CA LEU A 72 2.87 -16.89 4.65
C LEU A 72 2.62 -17.35 6.09
N ALA A 73 3.46 -16.96 7.06
CA ALA A 73 3.25 -17.28 8.47
C ALA A 73 2.21 -16.37 9.13
N THR A 74 1.95 -15.21 8.53
CA THR A 74 0.90 -14.27 8.97
C THR A 74 -0.40 -14.57 8.19
N PRO A 75 -1.45 -15.11 8.84
CA PRO A 75 -2.66 -15.58 8.14
C PRO A 75 -3.44 -14.47 7.45
N SER A 76 -3.60 -13.31 8.09
CA SER A 76 -4.34 -12.16 7.55
C SER A 76 -3.75 -10.83 8.01
N GLY A 77 -4.23 -9.75 7.43
CA GLY A 77 -3.79 -8.40 7.78
C GLY A 77 -4.06 -7.99 9.24
N ARG A 78 -4.97 -8.69 9.93
CA ARG A 78 -5.28 -8.43 11.34
C ARG A 78 -4.12 -8.77 12.27
N GLU A 79 -3.29 -9.73 11.88
CA GLU A 79 -2.13 -10.19 12.63
C GLU A 79 -0.85 -9.42 12.29
N ILE A 80 -0.88 -8.51 11.31
CA ILE A 80 0.27 -7.68 10.97
C ILE A 80 0.45 -6.60 12.04
N PRO A 81 1.59 -6.57 12.77
CA PRO A 81 1.85 -5.51 13.73
C PRO A 81 2.09 -4.18 12.98
N ILE A 82 1.39 -3.13 13.40
CA ILE A 82 1.55 -1.79 12.83
C ILE A 82 2.42 -0.93 13.76
N GLU A 83 3.56 -0.50 13.24
CA GLU A 83 4.48 0.41 13.92
C GLU A 83 3.81 1.75 14.20
N GLN A 84 3.95 2.22 15.44
CA GLN A 84 3.62 3.59 15.82
C GLN A 84 4.91 4.41 15.85
N ARG A 85 4.98 5.47 15.05
CA ARG A 85 6.14 6.34 14.96
C ARG A 85 6.03 7.54 15.89
N SER A 86 7.13 8.28 16.05
CA SER A 86 7.13 9.48 16.89
C SER A 86 6.10 10.50 16.40
N SER A 87 5.35 11.07 17.34
CA SER A 87 4.44 12.18 17.07
C SER A 87 5.18 13.42 16.53
N ASP A 88 6.48 13.52 16.78
CA ASP A 88 7.29 14.65 16.28
C ASP A 88 7.35 14.69 14.75
N GLU A 89 7.28 13.56 14.08
CA GLU A 89 7.23 13.50 12.60
C GLU A 89 5.97 14.14 12.02
N VAL A 90 4.91 14.28 12.81
CA VAL A 90 3.66 14.95 12.44
C VAL A 90 3.59 16.37 12.96
N THR A 91 4.15 16.62 14.16
CA THR A 91 4.02 17.90 14.84
C THR A 91 5.15 18.89 14.53
N GLN A 92 6.20 18.44 13.84
CA GLN A 92 7.38 19.27 13.53
C GLN A 92 7.79 19.12 12.06
N ILE A 93 8.35 20.17 11.48
CA ILE A 93 9.01 20.15 10.16
C ILE A 93 10.38 20.81 10.32
N ALA A 94 11.45 20.12 9.91
CA ALA A 94 12.83 20.59 10.01
C ALA A 94 13.19 21.10 11.42
N GLY A 95 12.74 20.39 12.45
CA GLY A 95 12.97 20.76 13.87
C GLY A 95 12.11 21.91 14.39
N ARG A 96 11.24 22.48 13.54
CA ARG A 96 10.31 23.54 13.94
C ARG A 96 8.92 22.97 14.20
N ARG A 97 8.39 23.22 15.39
CA ARG A 97 7.02 22.83 15.75
C ARG A 97 5.99 23.59 14.90
N ILE A 98 5.05 22.86 14.30
CA ILE A 98 3.94 23.37 13.49
C ILE A 98 2.56 23.09 14.11
N ALA A 99 2.49 22.15 15.06
CA ALA A 99 1.28 21.88 15.80
C ALA A 99 1.21 22.72 17.09
N PRO A 100 0.00 23.05 17.60
CA PRO A 100 -0.17 23.67 18.90
C PRO A 100 0.47 22.85 20.02
N GLU A 101 0.88 23.53 21.10
CA GLU A 101 1.39 22.84 22.30
C GLU A 101 0.31 21.95 22.92
N GLY A 102 0.72 20.80 23.49
CA GLY A 102 -0.17 19.85 24.14
C GLY A 102 -1.00 18.97 23.21
N VAL A 103 -0.93 19.15 21.87
CA VAL A 103 -1.60 18.28 20.91
C VAL A 103 -0.86 16.93 20.81
N ILE A 104 -1.60 15.84 20.97
CA ILE A 104 -1.10 14.47 20.75
C ILE A 104 -1.37 14.11 19.29
N ALA A 105 -0.31 13.70 18.55
CA ALA A 105 -0.43 13.19 17.20
C ALA A 105 -0.35 11.66 17.21
N LEU A 106 -1.23 11.04 16.44
CA LEU A 106 -1.15 9.61 16.11
C LEU A 106 -0.38 9.48 14.79
N HIS A 107 0.58 8.55 14.74
CA HIS A 107 1.38 8.33 13.56
C HIS A 107 1.61 6.83 13.29
N PRO A 108 0.58 6.09 12.87
CA PRO A 108 0.79 4.73 12.36
C PRO A 108 1.62 4.81 11.07
N ALA A 109 2.68 3.99 10.98
CA ALA A 109 3.56 4.00 9.81
C ALA A 109 2.88 3.40 8.57
N PHE A 110 1.98 2.42 8.80
CA PHE A 110 1.33 1.62 7.77
C PHE A 110 -0.17 1.55 8.03
N ASP A 111 -0.93 1.24 6.98
CA ASP A 111 -2.30 0.74 7.07
C ASP A 111 -2.43 -0.60 6.35
N VAL A 112 -3.53 -1.29 6.60
CA VAL A 112 -3.80 -2.60 6.00
C VAL A 112 -4.93 -2.47 4.98
N THR A 113 -4.63 -2.85 3.75
CA THR A 113 -5.60 -2.96 2.66
C THR A 113 -6.10 -4.40 2.56
N PRO A 114 -7.41 -4.66 2.74
CA PRO A 114 -7.98 -5.99 2.53
C PRO A 114 -7.78 -6.49 1.11
N ALA A 115 -7.52 -7.80 0.96
CA ALA A 115 -7.34 -8.47 -0.32
C ALA A 115 -8.53 -8.25 -1.29
N THR A 116 -9.73 -8.04 -0.76
CA THR A 116 -10.94 -7.76 -1.54
C THR A 116 -10.92 -6.44 -2.31
N LEU A 117 -10.04 -5.51 -1.93
CA LEU A 117 -9.84 -4.23 -2.63
C LEU A 117 -8.73 -4.32 -3.69
N VAL A 118 -7.98 -5.41 -3.74
CA VAL A 118 -6.83 -5.60 -4.63
C VAL A 118 -7.24 -6.31 -5.91
N THR A 119 -7.01 -5.68 -7.05
CA THR A 119 -7.29 -6.25 -8.38
C THR A 119 -6.26 -7.32 -8.75
N ALA A 120 -4.98 -7.07 -8.50
CA ALA A 120 -3.92 -8.04 -8.68
C ALA A 120 -2.68 -7.69 -7.83
N ILE A 121 -1.96 -8.75 -7.41
CA ILE A 121 -0.62 -8.65 -6.82
C ILE A 121 0.39 -9.05 -7.90
N VAL A 122 1.33 -8.17 -8.20
CA VAL A 122 2.37 -8.36 -9.22
C VAL A 122 3.71 -8.57 -8.52
N THR A 123 4.33 -9.70 -8.81
CA THR A 123 5.65 -10.07 -8.27
C THR A 123 6.64 -10.25 -9.42
N GLU A 124 7.90 -10.50 -9.12
CA GLU A 124 8.92 -10.89 -10.11
C GLU A 124 8.61 -12.23 -10.81
N ARG A 125 7.58 -12.97 -10.34
CA ARG A 125 7.11 -14.23 -10.94
C ARG A 125 5.78 -14.11 -11.67
N GLY A 126 5.30 -12.89 -11.86
CA GLY A 126 4.06 -12.60 -12.58
C GLY A 126 2.94 -12.11 -11.69
N ALA A 127 1.79 -11.85 -12.32
CA ALA A 127 0.62 -11.29 -11.68
C ALA A 127 -0.30 -12.38 -11.13
N LEU A 128 -0.76 -12.20 -9.91
CA LEU A 128 -1.76 -13.03 -9.25
C LEU A 128 -3.08 -12.25 -9.17
N ARG A 129 -4.19 -12.97 -9.35
CA ARG A 129 -5.55 -12.45 -9.12
C ARG A 129 -6.22 -13.19 -7.97
N PRO A 130 -7.27 -12.63 -7.36
CA PRO A 130 -8.01 -13.32 -6.31
C PRO A 130 -8.53 -14.69 -6.77
N PRO A 131 -8.55 -15.69 -5.88
CA PRO A 131 -8.04 -15.68 -4.51
C PRO A 131 -6.51 -15.77 -4.46
N PHE A 132 -5.84 -14.89 -3.66
CA PHE A 132 -4.39 -14.74 -3.70
C PHE A 132 -3.63 -15.86 -2.99
N GLY A 133 -4.15 -16.41 -1.89
CA GLY A 133 -3.43 -17.34 -1.02
C GLY A 133 -2.78 -18.52 -1.75
N PRO A 134 -3.51 -19.29 -2.58
CA PRO A 134 -2.92 -20.42 -3.32
C PRO A 134 -1.79 -19.99 -4.27
N GLY A 135 -1.96 -18.85 -4.96
CA GLY A 135 -0.96 -18.31 -5.90
C GLY A 135 0.30 -17.81 -5.18
N LEU A 136 0.15 -17.07 -4.07
CA LEU A 136 1.26 -16.60 -3.25
C LEU A 136 2.07 -17.78 -2.70
N ALA A 137 1.40 -18.79 -2.15
CA ALA A 137 2.05 -19.99 -1.65
C ALA A 137 2.78 -20.78 -2.75
N ALA A 138 2.22 -20.87 -3.94
CA ALA A 138 2.87 -21.53 -5.08
C ALA A 138 4.13 -20.78 -5.54
N GLN A 139 4.07 -19.47 -5.68
CA GLN A 139 5.22 -18.64 -6.07
C GLN A 139 6.34 -18.69 -5.02
N ARG A 140 6.02 -18.67 -3.72
CA ARG A 140 7.00 -18.79 -2.63
C ARG A 140 7.72 -20.13 -2.68
N ARG A 141 6.99 -21.26 -2.75
CA ARG A 141 7.61 -22.59 -2.88
C ARG A 141 8.52 -22.70 -4.10
N ALA A 142 8.09 -22.17 -5.24
CA ALA A 142 8.92 -22.18 -6.44
C ALA A 142 10.18 -21.28 -6.34
N ALA A 143 10.19 -20.29 -5.44
CA ALA A 143 11.37 -19.48 -5.16
C ALA A 143 12.36 -20.19 -4.24
N GLU A 144 11.88 -21.00 -3.29
CA GLU A 144 12.69 -21.70 -2.27
C GLU A 144 13.30 -22.99 -2.82
N GLY A 145 12.74 -23.58 -3.85
CA GLY A 145 13.19 -24.82 -4.48
C GLY A 145 14.28 -24.67 -5.56
N ARG A 146 15.02 -23.55 -5.60
CA ARG A 146 16.11 -23.32 -6.57
C ARG A 146 17.48 -23.41 -5.93
#